data_1e3d615acc65172083fdbc80cc337422
#
_entry.id   1e3d615acc65172083fdbc80cc337422
#
_cell.length_a   1.000
_cell.length_b   1.000
_cell.length_c   1.000
_cell.angle_alpha   90.00
_cell.angle_beta   90.00
_cell.angle_gamma   90.00
#
_symmetry.space_group_name_H-M   'P 1'
#
loop_
_entity.id
_entity.type
_entity.pdbx_description
1 polymer ?
#
loop_
_entity_poly.entity_id
_entity_poly.type
_entity_poly.pdbx_seq_one_letter_code
_entity_poly.pdbx_strand_id
1 'polypeptide(L)'
;MIGGVNQGFAGIQEKFGKYRITDTGIRESSIIGQGIGSALRGLRPIVEIQYLDYVYWALQTLSDDLSTLQYRTRGGQKAPVIIRTRGHRLEGIWHSGSPMGTLINSLRGIHILVPRNFVESVGMYNTLLSSDEPGIIIEPLNSYRLKENLPTNLSEIKVEFGCPSILRLSLIHI
;
A
#
# COMPACT_ATOMS: atom_id res chain seq x y z
N MET A 1 2.92 -20.04 -1.76
CA MET A 1 3.40 -20.05 -0.34
C MET A 1 2.58 -19.01 0.42
N ILE A 2 1.62 -19.49 1.18
CA ILE A 2 0.73 -18.65 1.99
C ILE A 2 1.54 -18.08 3.15
N GLY A 3 1.64 -16.78 3.26
CA GLY A 3 2.44 -16.12 4.29
C GLY A 3 3.42 -15.06 3.75
N GLY A 4 3.58 -15.01 2.44
CA GLY A 4 4.52 -14.11 1.77
C GLY A 4 5.99 -14.48 2.03
N VAL A 5 6.91 -13.79 1.39
CA VAL A 5 8.36 -14.06 1.47
C VAL A 5 8.91 -13.91 2.89
N ASN A 6 8.40 -12.94 3.63
CA ASN A 6 8.84 -12.68 5.01
C ASN A 6 7.95 -13.36 6.06
N GLN A 7 7.07 -14.26 5.65
CA GLN A 7 6.13 -14.99 6.53
C GLN A 7 5.24 -14.09 7.40
N GLY A 8 5.07 -12.82 7.02
CA GLY A 8 4.27 -11.85 7.77
C GLY A 8 2.77 -12.20 7.84
N PHE A 9 2.31 -13.05 6.94
CA PHE A 9 0.92 -13.53 6.87
C PHE A 9 0.77 -15.03 7.23
N ALA A 10 1.81 -15.64 7.78
CA ALA A 10 1.73 -17.04 8.20
C ALA A 10 0.61 -17.23 9.23
N GLY A 11 -0.22 -18.25 9.04
CA GLY A 11 -1.36 -18.58 9.93
C GLY A 11 -2.61 -17.72 9.75
N ILE A 12 -2.57 -16.66 8.94
CA ILE A 12 -3.73 -15.78 8.73
C ILE A 12 -4.81 -16.47 7.92
N GLN A 13 -4.45 -17.26 6.91
CA GLN A 13 -5.44 -18.00 6.11
C GLN A 13 -6.20 -19.03 6.95
N GLU A 14 -5.51 -19.74 7.83
CA GLU A 14 -6.10 -20.70 8.76
C GLU A 14 -7.10 -20.01 9.69
N LYS A 15 -6.79 -18.78 10.11
CA LYS A 15 -7.64 -17.99 11.01
C LYS A 15 -8.85 -17.39 10.32
N PHE A 16 -8.70 -16.87 9.10
CA PHE A 16 -9.73 -16.09 8.42
C PHE A 16 -10.35 -16.77 7.20
N GLY A 17 -9.81 -17.92 6.79
CA GLY A 17 -10.31 -18.71 5.68
C GLY A 17 -9.77 -18.31 4.30
N LYS A 18 -9.77 -19.25 3.38
CA LYS A 18 -9.20 -19.14 2.04
C LYS A 18 -9.88 -18.08 1.15
N TYR A 19 -11.12 -17.72 1.43
CA TYR A 19 -11.82 -16.68 0.68
C TYR A 19 -11.46 -15.26 1.11
N ARG A 20 -10.89 -15.12 2.30
CA ARG A 20 -10.40 -13.84 2.80
C ARG A 20 -8.92 -13.65 2.56
N ILE A 21 -8.16 -14.72 2.64
CA ILE A 21 -6.71 -14.72 2.42
C ILE A 21 -6.42 -15.71 1.31
N THR A 22 -6.11 -15.20 0.13
CA THR A 22 -5.82 -16.03 -1.04
C THR A 22 -4.38 -15.84 -1.49
N ASP A 23 -3.83 -16.91 -2.03
CA ASP A 23 -2.56 -16.87 -2.75
C ASP A 23 -2.84 -16.82 -4.25
N THR A 24 -1.99 -16.15 -5.00
CA THR A 24 -2.10 -16.00 -6.45
C THR A 24 -0.80 -16.40 -7.13
N GLY A 25 -0.85 -16.61 -8.45
CA GLY A 25 0.37 -16.70 -9.24
C GLY A 25 1.16 -15.39 -9.23
N ILE A 26 2.47 -15.50 -9.40
CA ILE A 26 3.37 -14.32 -9.42
C ILE A 26 3.21 -13.60 -10.76
N ARG A 27 2.33 -12.61 -10.75
CA ARG A 27 2.12 -11.73 -11.90
C ARG A 27 1.43 -10.44 -11.41
N GLU A 28 2.18 -9.39 -11.26
CA GLU A 28 1.78 -8.15 -10.59
C GLU A 28 0.58 -7.49 -11.24
N SER A 29 0.53 -7.44 -12.57
CA SER A 29 -0.66 -6.91 -13.29
C SER A 29 -1.94 -7.70 -12.96
N SER A 30 -1.84 -9.02 -12.87
CA SER A 30 -2.98 -9.87 -12.52
C SER A 30 -3.40 -9.70 -11.06
N ILE A 31 -2.43 -9.53 -10.15
CA ILE A 31 -2.69 -9.27 -8.73
C ILE A 31 -3.48 -7.97 -8.58
N ILE A 32 -3.04 -6.90 -9.23
CA ILE A 32 -3.73 -5.61 -9.21
C ILE A 32 -5.11 -5.72 -9.89
N GLY A 33 -5.20 -6.37 -11.05
CA GLY A 33 -6.48 -6.57 -11.76
C GLY A 33 -7.51 -7.33 -10.93
N GLN A 34 -7.09 -8.37 -10.20
CA GLN A 34 -7.96 -9.10 -9.27
C GLN A 34 -8.40 -8.20 -8.10
N GLY A 35 -7.50 -7.35 -7.59
CA GLY A 35 -7.83 -6.34 -6.60
C GLY A 35 -8.91 -5.38 -7.10
N ILE A 36 -8.74 -4.82 -8.31
CA ILE A 36 -9.73 -3.93 -8.92
C ILE A 36 -11.08 -4.64 -9.07
N GLY A 37 -11.09 -5.85 -9.62
CA GLY A 37 -12.32 -6.64 -9.79
C GLY A 37 -13.02 -6.93 -8.46
N SER A 38 -12.26 -7.28 -7.43
CA SER A 38 -12.78 -7.51 -6.07
C SER A 38 -13.38 -6.23 -5.46
N ALA A 39 -12.70 -5.10 -5.63
CA ALA A 39 -13.17 -3.81 -5.14
C ALA A 39 -14.45 -3.36 -5.84
N LEU A 40 -14.57 -3.56 -7.16
CA LEU A 40 -15.79 -3.29 -7.91
C LEU A 40 -16.97 -4.17 -7.48
N ARG A 41 -16.72 -5.30 -6.84
CA ARG A 41 -17.74 -6.16 -6.20
C ARG A 41 -18.03 -5.78 -4.74
N GLY A 42 -17.52 -4.65 -4.27
CA GLY A 42 -17.80 -4.11 -2.94
C GLY A 42 -16.86 -4.58 -1.83
N LEU A 43 -15.79 -5.27 -2.17
CA LEU A 43 -14.75 -5.63 -1.20
C LEU A 43 -13.72 -4.50 -1.01
N ARG A 44 -12.94 -4.59 0.05
CA ARG A 44 -11.77 -3.72 0.29
C ARG A 44 -10.50 -4.57 0.29
N PRO A 45 -9.98 -4.90 -0.89
CA PRO A 45 -8.85 -5.80 -1.01
C PRO A 45 -7.55 -5.10 -0.62
N ILE A 46 -6.70 -5.85 0.07
CA ILE A 46 -5.28 -5.54 0.24
C ILE A 46 -4.53 -6.53 -0.64
N VAL A 47 -3.85 -6.03 -1.66
CA VAL A 47 -3.06 -6.83 -2.59
C VAL A 47 -1.58 -6.56 -2.39
N GLU A 48 -0.74 -7.59 -2.52
CA GLU A 48 0.69 -7.46 -2.29
C GLU A 48 1.48 -7.58 -3.59
N ILE A 49 2.30 -6.57 -3.87
CA ILE A 49 3.45 -6.65 -4.76
C ILE A 49 4.66 -6.94 -3.86
N GLN A 50 5.35 -8.02 -4.13
CA GLN A 50 6.36 -8.58 -3.23
C GLN A 50 7.50 -7.60 -2.91
N TYR A 51 8.00 -6.89 -3.94
CA TYR A 51 9.01 -5.83 -3.81
C TYR A 51 8.64 -4.66 -4.71
N LEU A 52 9.00 -3.46 -4.29
CA LEU A 52 8.70 -2.23 -5.01
C LEU A 52 9.27 -2.21 -6.44
N ASP A 53 10.40 -2.86 -6.67
CA ASP A 53 11.01 -2.99 -8.00
C ASP A 53 10.07 -3.67 -9.00
N TYR A 54 9.19 -4.54 -8.54
CA TYR A 54 8.27 -5.29 -9.39
C TYR A 54 7.02 -4.50 -9.78
N VAL A 55 6.85 -3.31 -9.22
CA VAL A 55 5.72 -2.43 -9.56
C VAL A 55 5.66 -2.09 -11.05
N TYR A 56 6.79 -2.10 -11.72
CA TYR A 56 6.86 -1.86 -13.17
C TYR A 56 6.02 -2.83 -13.99
N TRP A 57 5.88 -4.08 -13.53
CA TRP A 57 5.04 -5.09 -14.18
C TRP A 57 3.54 -4.83 -14.07
N ALA A 58 3.15 -3.97 -13.13
CA ALA A 58 1.77 -3.56 -12.92
C ALA A 58 1.52 -2.09 -13.27
N LEU A 59 2.53 -1.36 -13.71
CA LEU A 59 2.46 0.10 -13.86
C LEU A 59 1.32 0.53 -14.78
N GLN A 60 1.09 -0.16 -15.89
CA GLN A 60 -0.02 0.15 -16.80
C GLN A 60 -1.37 -0.07 -16.11
N THR A 61 -1.58 -1.20 -15.45
CA THR A 61 -2.82 -1.49 -14.73
C THR A 61 -3.07 -0.49 -13.60
N LEU A 62 -2.02 -0.03 -12.95
CA LEU A 62 -2.11 1.01 -11.92
C LEU A 62 -2.44 2.38 -12.52
N SER A 63 -1.69 2.81 -13.55
CA SER A 63 -1.78 4.17 -14.10
C SER A 63 -3.00 4.36 -15.01
N ASP A 64 -3.43 3.33 -15.71
CA ASP A 64 -4.53 3.41 -16.65
C ASP A 64 -5.84 2.87 -16.04
N ASP A 65 -5.85 1.63 -15.57
CA ASP A 65 -7.09 1.03 -15.08
C ASP A 65 -7.51 1.60 -13.72
N LEU A 66 -6.64 1.55 -12.71
CA LEU A 66 -6.99 1.93 -11.34
C LEU A 66 -7.05 3.45 -11.16
N SER A 67 -5.99 4.17 -11.55
CA SER A 67 -5.88 5.62 -11.35
C SER A 67 -6.99 6.41 -12.01
N THR A 68 -7.44 5.97 -13.19
CA THR A 68 -8.41 6.73 -13.98
C THR A 68 -9.84 6.30 -13.80
N LEU A 69 -10.10 5.21 -13.06
CA LEU A 69 -11.43 4.57 -12.96
C LEU A 69 -12.52 5.54 -12.51
N GLN A 70 -12.30 6.25 -11.41
CA GLN A 70 -13.28 7.21 -10.89
C GLN A 70 -13.52 8.35 -11.87
N TYR A 71 -12.45 8.87 -12.48
CA TYR A 71 -12.54 9.94 -13.47
C TYR A 71 -13.31 9.50 -14.71
N ARG A 72 -12.95 8.36 -15.31
CA ARG A 72 -13.62 7.82 -16.53
C ARG A 72 -15.09 7.50 -16.31
N THR A 73 -15.44 7.08 -15.10
CA THR A 73 -16.83 6.72 -14.75
C THR A 73 -17.60 7.87 -14.10
N ARG A 74 -17.02 9.07 -14.05
CA ARG A 74 -17.63 10.25 -13.39
C ARG A 74 -18.05 9.95 -11.95
N GLY A 75 -17.21 9.21 -11.22
CA GLY A 75 -17.49 8.80 -9.84
C GLY A 75 -18.45 7.62 -9.68
N GLY A 76 -18.96 7.05 -10.80
CA GLY A 76 -19.89 5.93 -10.77
C GLY A 76 -19.29 4.60 -10.32
N GLN A 77 -17.97 4.45 -10.44
CA GLN A 77 -17.25 3.27 -9.96
C GLN A 77 -16.08 3.70 -9.06
N LYS A 78 -15.91 2.96 -7.98
CA LYS A 78 -14.82 3.15 -7.02
C LYS A 78 -14.14 1.81 -6.80
N ALA A 79 -12.83 1.82 -6.71
CA ALA A 79 -12.02 0.64 -6.45
C ALA A 79 -11.02 0.94 -5.32
N PRO A 80 -11.46 0.87 -4.04
CA PRO A 80 -10.60 1.13 -2.88
C PRO A 80 -9.61 -0.02 -2.65
N VAL A 81 -8.71 -0.20 -3.59
CA VAL A 81 -7.64 -1.19 -3.52
C VAL A 81 -6.48 -0.63 -2.72
N ILE A 82 -6.03 -1.34 -1.72
CA ILE A 82 -4.80 -1.05 -1.00
C ILE A 82 -3.70 -1.94 -1.58
N ILE A 83 -2.71 -1.32 -2.19
CA ILE A 83 -1.53 -2.01 -2.69
C ILE A 83 -0.47 -1.94 -1.62
N ARG A 84 -0.07 -3.09 -1.13
CA ARG A 84 1.03 -3.23 -0.19
C ARG A 84 2.28 -3.66 -0.93
N THR A 85 3.39 -2.98 -0.71
CA THR A 85 4.69 -3.41 -1.21
C THR A 85 5.78 -3.02 -0.23
N ARG A 86 6.90 -3.70 -0.29
CA ARG A 86 8.07 -3.37 0.50
C ARG A 86 9.21 -2.94 -0.41
N GLY A 87 10.02 -2.04 0.07
CA GLY A 87 11.12 -1.50 -0.73
C GLY A 87 11.66 -0.24 -0.13
N HIS A 88 11.98 0.71 -1.00
CA HIS A 88 12.58 1.99 -0.61
C HIS A 88 13.83 1.77 0.27
N ARG A 89 14.61 0.77 -0.10
CA ARG A 89 15.87 0.43 0.53
C ARG A 89 16.98 1.08 -0.29
N LEU A 90 17.75 1.93 0.32
CA LEU A 90 18.77 2.74 -0.38
C LEU A 90 20.14 2.05 -0.43
N GLU A 91 20.21 0.77 -0.15
CA GLU A 91 21.46 -0.01 -0.09
C GLU A 91 21.30 -1.37 -0.79
N GLY A 92 22.36 -1.83 -1.39
CA GLY A 92 22.41 -3.11 -2.11
C GLY A 92 21.97 -2.99 -3.57
N ILE A 93 22.07 -4.09 -4.31
CA ILE A 93 21.78 -4.16 -5.75
C ILE A 93 20.39 -4.75 -6.01
N TRP A 94 19.95 -5.69 -5.17
CA TRP A 94 18.70 -6.42 -5.33
C TRP A 94 17.63 -5.91 -4.37
N HIS A 95 16.42 -5.74 -4.89
CA HIS A 95 15.24 -5.32 -4.11
C HIS A 95 15.46 -4.03 -3.34
N SER A 96 16.27 -3.15 -3.89
CA SER A 96 16.65 -1.87 -3.32
C SER A 96 16.18 -0.68 -4.15
N GLY A 97 15.52 -0.94 -5.28
CA GLY A 97 14.99 0.10 -6.14
C GLY A 97 13.98 0.99 -5.42
N SER A 98 13.96 2.24 -5.82
CA SER A 98 13.02 3.23 -5.32
C SER A 98 12.46 4.05 -6.48
N PRO A 99 11.56 3.47 -7.30
CA PRO A 99 11.00 4.14 -8.49
C PRO A 99 9.98 5.22 -8.15
N MET A 100 10.20 5.98 -7.07
CA MET A 100 9.26 6.98 -6.57
C MET A 100 8.93 8.04 -7.61
N GLY A 101 9.93 8.50 -8.38
CA GLY A 101 9.71 9.45 -9.47
C GLY A 101 8.75 8.91 -10.53
N THR A 102 8.86 7.63 -10.88
CA THR A 102 7.93 6.97 -11.81
C THR A 102 6.53 6.90 -11.22
N LEU A 103 6.39 6.50 -9.97
CA LEU A 103 5.08 6.40 -9.32
C LEU A 103 4.39 7.75 -9.23
N ILE A 104 5.09 8.78 -8.74
CA ILE A 104 4.54 10.13 -8.59
C ILE A 104 4.09 10.72 -9.92
N ASN A 105 4.85 10.48 -10.99
CA ASN A 105 4.51 11.01 -12.31
C ASN A 105 3.42 10.21 -13.04
N SER A 106 3.31 8.90 -12.77
CA SER A 106 2.41 8.02 -13.51
C SER A 106 1.08 7.75 -12.80
N LEU A 107 1.05 7.77 -11.46
CA LEU A 107 -0.12 7.38 -10.69
C LEU A 107 -0.88 8.61 -10.17
N ARG A 108 -1.82 9.08 -10.97
CA ARG A 108 -2.72 10.16 -10.58
C ARG A 108 -4.03 9.57 -10.06
N GLY A 109 -4.48 10.00 -8.88
CA GLY A 109 -5.68 9.44 -8.25
C GLY A 109 -5.44 8.17 -7.43
N ILE A 110 -4.19 7.89 -7.09
CA ILE A 110 -3.79 6.88 -6.12
C ILE A 110 -2.92 7.56 -5.06
N HIS A 111 -3.23 7.36 -3.79
CA HIS A 111 -2.36 7.82 -2.71
C HIS A 111 -1.06 7.01 -2.69
N ILE A 112 0.08 7.70 -2.66
CA ILE A 112 1.40 7.08 -2.54
C ILE A 112 1.92 7.39 -1.14
N LEU A 113 2.02 6.36 -0.31
CA LEU A 113 2.25 6.48 1.12
C LEU A 113 3.53 5.73 1.52
N VAL A 114 4.38 6.38 2.30
CA VAL A 114 5.61 5.81 2.85
C VAL A 114 5.62 6.09 4.35
N PRO A 115 5.27 5.12 5.19
CA PRO A 115 5.25 5.32 6.65
C PRO A 115 6.67 5.43 7.21
N ARG A 116 6.87 6.31 8.20
CA ARG A 116 8.14 6.48 8.91
C ARG A 116 8.31 5.50 10.07
N ASN A 117 7.20 5.03 10.64
CA ASN A 117 7.16 4.14 11.78
C ASN A 117 5.93 3.23 11.70
N PHE A 118 5.83 2.27 12.62
CA PHE A 118 4.75 1.29 12.62
C PHE A 118 3.38 1.91 12.93
N VAL A 119 3.31 2.83 13.87
CA VAL A 119 2.06 3.49 14.26
C VAL A 119 1.48 4.29 13.09
N GLU A 120 2.33 5.02 12.38
CA GLU A 120 1.94 5.75 11.18
C GLU A 120 1.50 4.80 10.06
N SER A 121 2.19 3.66 9.90
CA SER A 121 1.77 2.63 8.94
C SER A 121 0.36 2.13 9.22
N VAL A 122 0.07 1.76 10.46
CA VAL A 122 -1.29 1.32 10.85
C VAL A 122 -2.32 2.44 10.60
N GLY A 123 -1.99 3.68 10.93
CA GLY A 123 -2.86 4.82 10.67
C GLY A 123 -3.17 5.02 9.19
N MET A 124 -2.17 4.85 8.31
CA MET A 124 -2.35 4.90 6.86
C MET A 124 -3.28 3.79 6.35
N TYR A 125 -3.09 2.54 6.82
CA TYR A 125 -4.01 1.45 6.49
C TYR A 125 -5.43 1.74 6.96
N ASN A 126 -5.61 2.21 8.19
CA ASN A 126 -6.93 2.53 8.74
C ASN A 126 -7.63 3.66 7.96
N THR A 127 -6.87 4.66 7.52
CA THR A 127 -7.41 5.74 6.69
C THR A 127 -7.87 5.20 5.34
N LEU A 128 -7.05 4.43 4.64
CA LEU A 128 -7.43 3.82 3.35
C LEU A 128 -8.61 2.85 3.50
N LEU A 129 -8.65 2.03 4.55
CA LEU A 129 -9.77 1.12 4.81
C LEU A 129 -11.08 1.86 5.05
N SER A 130 -11.02 3.11 5.49
CA SER A 130 -12.20 3.97 5.70
C SER A 130 -12.53 4.85 4.49
N SER A 131 -11.67 4.86 3.46
CA SER A 131 -11.79 5.67 2.24
C SER A 131 -12.31 4.84 1.08
N ASP A 132 -12.85 5.51 0.07
CA ASP A 132 -13.20 4.90 -1.21
C ASP A 132 -12.11 5.10 -2.28
N GLU A 133 -10.97 5.62 -1.89
CA GLU A 133 -9.85 5.90 -2.78
C GLU A 133 -8.78 4.81 -2.69
N PRO A 134 -8.11 4.48 -3.81
CA PRO A 134 -7.02 3.53 -3.80
C PRO A 134 -5.73 4.14 -3.24
N GLY A 135 -4.88 3.29 -2.67
CA GLY A 135 -3.58 3.70 -2.17
C GLY A 135 -2.51 2.63 -2.33
N ILE A 136 -1.27 3.06 -2.50
CA ILE A 136 -0.09 2.21 -2.43
C ILE A 136 0.69 2.56 -1.17
N ILE A 137 0.89 1.58 -0.30
CA ILE A 137 1.71 1.71 0.90
C ILE A 137 3.05 1.02 0.64
N ILE A 138 4.10 1.81 0.67
CA ILE A 138 5.47 1.36 0.47
C ILE A 138 6.13 1.23 1.83
N GLU A 139 6.19 0.01 2.34
CA GLU A 139 6.79 -0.29 3.63
C GLU A 139 8.32 -0.30 3.51
N PRO A 140 9.04 0.59 4.24
CA PRO A 140 10.50 0.61 4.20
C PRO A 140 11.08 -0.71 4.70
N LEU A 141 11.81 -1.42 3.85
CA LEU A 141 12.30 -2.77 4.15
C LEU A 141 13.21 -2.81 5.39
N ASN A 142 13.99 -1.76 5.60
CA ASN A 142 14.90 -1.68 6.75
C ASN A 142 14.15 -1.53 8.09
N SER A 143 12.89 -1.08 8.05
CA SER A 143 12.06 -0.90 9.26
C SER A 143 11.52 -2.21 9.83
N TYR A 144 11.51 -3.31 9.07
CA TYR A 144 10.92 -4.58 9.49
C TYR A 144 11.56 -5.22 10.72
N ARG A 145 12.78 -4.80 11.08
CA ARG A 145 13.49 -5.31 12.26
C ARG A 145 13.46 -4.34 13.44
N LEU A 146 12.87 -3.16 13.26
CA LEU A 146 12.73 -2.18 14.33
C LEU A 146 11.61 -2.61 15.27
N LYS A 147 11.83 -2.38 16.56
CA LYS A 147 10.84 -2.61 17.61
C LYS A 147 10.31 -1.26 18.08
N GLU A 148 9.02 -1.14 18.18
CA GLU A 148 8.35 0.08 18.62
C GLU A 148 7.37 -0.23 19.76
N ASN A 149 7.17 0.73 20.66
CA ASN A 149 6.10 0.65 21.63
C ASN A 149 4.78 0.98 20.93
N LEU A 150 3.82 0.06 21.00
CA LEU A 150 2.54 0.22 20.35
C LEU A 150 1.51 0.78 21.31
N PRO A 151 0.73 1.79 20.92
CA PRO A 151 -0.42 2.23 21.68
C PRO A 151 -1.53 1.15 21.69
N THR A 152 -2.38 1.17 22.69
CA THR A 152 -3.46 0.18 22.84
C THR A 152 -4.61 0.38 21.86
N ASN A 153 -4.75 1.58 21.32
CA ASN A 153 -5.86 2.00 20.44
C ASN A 153 -5.49 2.01 18.95
N LEU A 154 -4.66 1.06 18.50
CA LEU A 154 -4.18 1.00 17.11
C LEU A 154 -5.31 1.06 16.06
N SER A 155 -6.46 0.46 16.36
CA SER A 155 -7.61 0.44 15.43
C SER A 155 -8.26 1.82 15.21
N GLU A 156 -8.01 2.77 16.11
CA GLU A 156 -8.58 4.11 16.06
C GLU A 156 -7.66 5.14 15.41
N ILE A 157 -6.37 4.79 15.29
CA ILE A 157 -5.37 5.71 14.74
C ILE A 157 -5.61 5.87 13.25
N LYS A 158 -5.69 7.11 12.80
CA LYS A 158 -5.76 7.50 11.40
C LYS A 158 -4.71 8.57 11.09
N VAL A 159 -4.24 8.56 9.86
CA VAL A 159 -3.35 9.60 9.31
C VAL A 159 -4.11 10.36 8.25
N GLU A 160 -4.19 11.67 8.39
CA GLU A 160 -4.76 12.53 7.37
C GLU A 160 -3.76 12.74 6.24
N PHE A 161 -4.14 12.38 5.01
CA PHE A 161 -3.26 12.49 3.86
C PHE A 161 -3.18 13.94 3.38
N GLY A 162 -1.97 14.34 2.98
CA GLY A 162 -1.70 15.71 2.55
C GLY A 162 -1.49 16.70 3.69
N CYS A 163 -1.66 16.31 4.95
CA CYS A 163 -1.36 17.12 6.12
C CYS A 163 0.07 16.86 6.59
N PRO A 164 0.99 17.84 6.47
CA PRO A 164 2.35 17.67 6.97
C PRO A 164 2.38 17.67 8.50
N SER A 165 3.18 16.78 9.09
CA SER A 165 3.46 16.80 10.52
C SER A 165 4.73 17.60 10.80
N ILE A 166 4.67 18.49 11.79
CA ILE A 166 5.82 19.27 12.23
C ILE A 166 6.66 18.38 13.13
N LEU A 167 7.85 17.98 12.67
CA LEU A 167 8.78 17.16 13.43
C LEU A 167 9.70 18.01 14.31
N ARG A 168 10.05 19.19 13.86
CA ARG A 168 10.90 20.15 14.56
C ARG A 168 10.58 21.56 14.09
N LEU A 169 10.32 22.44 15.03
CA LEU A 169 10.19 23.87 14.79
C LEU A 169 11.49 24.56 15.12
N SER A 170 12.08 25.31 14.19
CA SER A 170 13.22 26.19 14.44
C SER A 170 12.75 27.65 14.37
N LEU A 171 13.03 28.41 15.43
CA LEU A 171 12.73 29.85 15.49
C LEU A 171 13.87 30.74 14.93
N ILE A 172 14.96 30.12 14.47
CA ILE A 172 16.19 30.85 14.07
C ILE A 172 16.26 31.05 12.54
N HIS A 173 15.48 30.32 11.78
CA HIS A 173 15.52 30.31 10.31
C HIS A 173 14.12 30.50 9.69
N ILE A 174 13.35 31.42 10.26
CA ILE A 174 12.12 31.91 9.63
C ILE A 174 12.45 33.23 8.96
#